data_7a7e2685b70ef9d44fd8342a194ba327
#
_entry.id   7a7e2685b70ef9d44fd8342a194ba327
#
_cell.length_a   1.000
_cell.length_b   1.000
_cell.length_c   1.000
_cell.angle_alpha   90.00
_cell.angle_beta   90.00
_cell.angle_gamma   90.00
#
_symmetry.space_group_name_H-M   'P 1'
#
loop_
_entity.id
_entity.type
_entity.pdbx_description
1 polymer ?
#
loop_
_entity_poly.entity_id
_entity_poly.type
_entity_poly.pdbx_seq_one_letter_code
_entity_poly.pdbx_strand_id
1 'polypeptide(L)'
;MTMLSIRRANVNDTSEIETMVAGFVKGHPAEAHPRSSNALRAAFFGEHPVAHLLVAEQGSEIIGMAQWRLVYDMFWGMFGAEAGWLYLKPRFRGSGIVAALVARLCSEASEAGARFLQGGGGEGPSRLYERIAIGQSDRVCHLSGKAFQLFATLDGLPVREIVRRLPLKEFGLQPAD
;
A
#
# COMPACT_ATOMS: atom_id res chain seq x y z
N MET A 1 2.77 10.29 -23.18
CA MET A 1 2.19 9.87 -21.87
C MET A 1 3.35 9.69 -20.92
N THR A 2 3.35 10.38 -19.80
CA THR A 2 4.40 10.24 -18.78
C THR A 2 4.26 8.86 -18.14
N MET A 3 5.35 8.09 -18.11
CA MET A 3 5.34 6.70 -17.61
C MET A 3 5.15 6.70 -16.08
N LEU A 4 4.25 5.85 -15.59
CA LEU A 4 4.09 5.56 -14.16
C LEU A 4 5.13 4.50 -13.77
N SER A 5 5.84 4.73 -12.67
CA SER A 5 6.75 3.79 -12.04
C SER A 5 6.37 3.60 -10.57
N ILE A 6 6.38 2.35 -10.10
CA ILE A 6 6.27 2.03 -8.68
C ILE A 6 7.62 1.46 -8.25
N ARG A 7 8.28 2.11 -7.31
CA ARG A 7 9.61 1.73 -6.84
C ARG A 7 9.75 1.87 -5.33
N ARG A 8 10.76 1.25 -4.77
CA ARG A 8 11.16 1.54 -3.37
C ARG A 8 11.59 3.00 -3.26
N ALA A 9 11.18 3.63 -2.17
CA ALA A 9 11.66 4.94 -1.81
C ALA A 9 13.16 4.87 -1.44
N ASN A 10 13.87 5.96 -1.62
CA ASN A 10 15.25 6.13 -1.19
C ASN A 10 15.40 7.42 -0.37
N VAL A 11 16.56 7.65 0.21
CA VAL A 11 16.80 8.78 1.12
C VAL A 11 16.57 10.15 0.47
N ASN A 12 16.73 10.28 -0.84
CA ASN A 12 16.50 11.54 -1.56
C ASN A 12 15.00 11.88 -1.67
N ASP A 13 14.11 10.90 -1.50
CA ASP A 13 12.66 11.10 -1.53
C ASP A 13 12.12 11.70 -0.21
N THR A 14 12.95 11.82 0.83
CA THR A 14 12.54 12.21 2.20
C THR A 14 11.68 13.47 2.20
N SER A 15 12.10 14.54 1.52
CA SER A 15 11.38 15.83 1.52
C SER A 15 9.98 15.72 0.92
N GLU A 16 9.84 14.95 -0.19
CA GLU A 16 8.54 14.77 -0.84
C GLU A 16 7.62 13.86 0.00
N ILE A 17 8.19 12.83 0.65
CA ILE A 17 7.46 11.97 1.59
C ILE A 17 6.91 12.79 2.75
N GLU A 18 7.71 13.68 3.35
CA GLU A 18 7.28 14.58 4.44
C GLU A 18 6.13 15.48 3.99
N THR A 19 6.22 16.03 2.78
CA THR A 19 5.16 16.84 2.19
C THR A 19 3.87 16.03 2.03
N MET A 20 3.96 14.79 1.58
CA MET A 20 2.79 13.90 1.46
C MET A 20 2.21 13.52 2.83
N VAL A 21 3.05 13.26 3.83
CA VAL A 21 2.61 12.98 5.20
C VAL A 21 1.88 14.20 5.78
N ALA A 22 2.43 15.40 5.61
CA ALA A 22 1.77 16.63 6.04
C ALA A 22 0.40 16.82 5.37
N GLY A 23 0.31 16.54 4.07
CA GLY A 23 -0.96 16.58 3.34
C GLY A 23 -1.97 15.54 3.80
N PHE A 24 -1.51 14.35 4.21
CA PHE A 24 -2.37 13.28 4.71
C PHE A 24 -2.99 13.59 6.07
N VAL A 25 -2.20 14.18 6.98
CA VAL A 25 -2.66 14.46 8.35
C VAL A 25 -3.34 15.81 8.51
N LYS A 26 -3.45 16.59 7.43
CA LYS A 26 -4.08 17.92 7.48
C LYS A 26 -5.51 17.80 8.00
N GLY A 27 -5.82 18.56 9.07
CA GLY A 27 -7.09 18.50 9.77
C GLY A 27 -7.27 17.32 10.74
N HIS A 28 -6.29 16.42 10.85
CA HIS A 28 -6.30 15.31 11.82
C HIS A 28 -5.57 15.75 13.10
N PRO A 29 -5.98 15.26 14.32
CA PRO A 29 -5.26 15.57 15.56
C PRO A 29 -3.75 15.31 15.51
N ALA A 30 -3.32 14.32 14.71
CA ALA A 30 -1.90 14.03 14.48
C ALA A 30 -1.13 15.15 13.77
N GLU A 31 -1.80 16.16 13.17
CA GLU A 31 -1.14 17.31 12.55
C GLU A 31 -0.30 18.11 13.57
N ALA A 32 -0.76 18.17 14.83
CA ALA A 32 -0.08 18.88 15.91
C ALA A 32 1.20 18.18 16.41
N HIS A 33 1.43 16.90 16.06
CA HIS A 33 2.62 16.18 16.50
C HIS A 33 3.84 16.59 15.68
N PRO A 34 4.96 16.96 16.33
CA PRO A 34 6.21 17.27 15.64
C PRO A 34 6.73 16.02 14.93
N ARG A 35 7.19 16.19 13.70
CA ARG A 35 7.81 15.13 12.89
C ARG A 35 9.28 15.45 12.71
N SER A 36 10.09 14.42 12.79
CA SER A 36 11.53 14.53 12.61
C SER A 36 11.96 13.84 11.33
N SER A 37 12.56 14.58 10.40
CA SER A 37 13.19 14.03 9.20
C SER A 37 14.23 12.97 9.52
N ASN A 38 14.97 13.14 10.60
CA ASN A 38 15.95 12.16 11.05
C ASN A 38 15.27 10.86 11.52
N ALA A 39 14.15 10.96 12.23
CA ALA A 39 13.40 9.78 12.66
C ALA A 39 12.81 9.04 11.45
N LEU A 40 12.27 9.76 10.44
CA LEU A 40 11.80 9.18 9.20
C LEU A 40 12.93 8.47 8.45
N ARG A 41 14.09 9.13 8.30
CA ARG A 41 15.26 8.53 7.66
C ARG A 41 15.73 7.28 8.38
N ALA A 42 15.83 7.31 9.71
CA ALA A 42 16.21 6.14 10.50
C ALA A 42 15.21 4.98 10.34
N ALA A 43 13.91 5.29 10.33
CA ALA A 43 12.85 4.29 10.24
C ALA A 43 12.80 3.56 8.89
N PHE A 44 13.09 4.25 7.77
CA PHE A 44 12.93 3.68 6.43
C PHE A 44 14.23 3.45 5.66
N PHE A 45 15.28 4.21 5.99
CA PHE A 45 16.55 4.23 5.24
C PHE A 45 17.77 3.98 6.11
N GLY A 46 17.60 3.69 7.41
CA GLY A 46 18.67 3.33 8.33
C GLY A 46 19.20 1.91 8.10
N GLU A 47 20.19 1.53 8.90
CA GLU A 47 20.80 0.19 8.86
C GLU A 47 19.77 -0.93 9.16
N HIS A 48 18.80 -0.65 10.06
CA HIS A 48 17.75 -1.58 10.45
C HIS A 48 16.37 -0.93 10.26
N PRO A 49 15.87 -0.85 9.03
CA PRO A 49 14.60 -0.22 8.76
C PRO A 49 13.44 -1.00 9.41
N VAL A 50 12.53 -0.29 10.07
CA VAL A 50 11.37 -0.89 10.76
C VAL A 50 10.20 -1.15 9.83
N ALA A 51 10.22 -0.56 8.62
CA ALA A 51 9.21 -0.74 7.59
C ALA A 51 9.79 -0.41 6.21
N HIS A 52 9.10 -0.87 5.17
CA HIS A 52 9.42 -0.58 3.77
C HIS A 52 8.49 0.53 3.26
N LEU A 53 9.00 1.34 2.35
CA LEU A 53 8.25 2.42 1.74
C LEU A 53 8.36 2.35 0.22
N LEU A 54 7.21 2.32 -0.45
CA LEU A 54 7.06 2.40 -1.89
C LEU A 54 6.60 3.79 -2.28
N VAL A 55 7.04 4.25 -3.44
CA VAL A 55 6.56 5.48 -4.06
C VAL A 55 6.02 5.20 -5.46
N ALA A 56 4.94 5.89 -5.80
CA ALA A 56 4.44 5.98 -7.16
C ALA A 56 4.99 7.27 -7.78
N GLU A 57 5.71 7.15 -8.88
CA GLU A 57 6.36 8.25 -9.58
C GLU A 57 5.80 8.37 -10.99
N GLN A 58 5.45 9.59 -11.41
CA GLN A 58 5.03 9.89 -12.76
C GLN A 58 5.89 11.01 -13.33
N GLY A 59 6.76 10.67 -14.27
CA GLY A 59 7.84 11.57 -14.70
C GLY A 59 8.86 11.77 -13.58
N SER A 60 9.02 12.99 -13.11
CA SER A 60 9.88 13.34 -11.98
C SER A 60 9.09 13.63 -10.69
N GLU A 61 7.77 13.44 -10.71
CA GLU A 61 6.92 13.74 -9.57
C GLU A 61 6.54 12.47 -8.81
N ILE A 62 6.77 12.44 -7.50
CA ILE A 62 6.20 11.43 -6.61
C ILE A 62 4.74 11.82 -6.32
N ILE A 63 3.82 10.96 -6.70
CA ILE A 63 2.38 11.19 -6.68
C ILE A 63 1.65 10.38 -5.62
N GLY A 64 2.30 9.39 -5.04
CA GLY A 64 1.75 8.54 -3.99
C GLY A 64 2.79 7.72 -3.28
N MET A 65 2.39 7.11 -2.17
CA MET A 65 3.25 6.24 -1.36
C MET A 65 2.45 5.13 -0.70
N ALA A 66 3.12 4.02 -0.38
CA ALA A 66 2.60 2.93 0.43
C ALA A 66 3.68 2.45 1.39
N GLN A 67 3.33 2.34 2.67
CA GLN A 67 4.18 1.76 3.71
C GLN A 67 3.72 0.35 4.00
N TRP A 68 4.68 -0.57 4.21
CA TRP A 68 4.39 -1.90 4.68
C TRP A 68 5.51 -2.44 5.58
N ARG A 69 5.18 -3.43 6.41
CA ARG A 69 6.14 -4.18 7.21
C ARG A 69 5.77 -5.65 7.27
N LEU A 70 6.76 -6.51 7.47
CA LEU A 70 6.53 -7.92 7.75
C LEU A 70 6.00 -8.07 9.16
N VAL A 71 5.01 -8.93 9.34
CA VAL A 71 4.43 -9.30 10.63
C VAL A 71 4.31 -10.82 10.73
N TYR A 72 4.35 -11.34 11.94
CA TYR A 72 4.02 -12.74 12.19
C TYR A 72 2.69 -12.81 12.94
N ASP A 73 1.74 -13.51 12.36
CA ASP A 73 0.43 -13.72 12.97
C ASP A 73 0.44 -15.05 13.72
N MET A 74 0.34 -14.99 15.05
CA MET A 74 0.35 -16.19 15.89
C MET A 74 -0.90 -17.04 15.73
N PHE A 75 -2.04 -16.44 15.40
CA PHE A 75 -3.30 -17.16 15.20
C PHE A 75 -3.25 -18.01 13.93
N TRP A 76 -2.71 -17.43 12.84
CA TRP A 76 -2.54 -18.14 11.57
C TRP A 76 -1.23 -18.94 11.49
N GLY A 77 -0.28 -18.71 12.40
CA GLY A 77 1.01 -19.38 12.41
C GLY A 77 1.87 -19.07 11.18
N MET A 78 1.74 -17.88 10.59
CA MET A 78 2.43 -17.53 9.34
C MET A 78 2.84 -16.06 9.28
N PHE A 79 3.80 -15.77 8.40
CA PHE A 79 4.16 -14.40 8.07
C PHE A 79 3.12 -13.75 7.15
N GLY A 80 2.87 -12.48 7.41
CA GLY A 80 2.06 -11.61 6.59
C GLY A 80 2.71 -10.25 6.43
N ALA A 81 2.08 -9.40 5.64
CA ALA A 81 2.43 -7.99 5.53
C ALA A 81 1.33 -7.13 6.13
N GLU A 82 1.72 -6.08 6.84
CA GLU A 82 0.82 -5.02 7.29
C GLU A 82 1.06 -3.77 6.47
N ALA A 83 0.02 -3.33 5.75
CA ALA A 83 -0.01 -2.03 5.08
C ALA A 83 -0.37 -0.96 6.11
N GLY A 84 0.58 -0.09 6.45
CA GLY A 84 0.36 0.99 7.40
C GLY A 84 -0.27 2.22 6.75
N TRP A 85 0.43 2.80 5.80
CA TRP A 85 0.04 4.04 5.13
C TRP A 85 -0.06 3.84 3.63
N LEU A 86 -1.16 4.33 3.06
CA LEU A 86 -1.41 4.33 1.63
C LEU A 86 -1.99 5.70 1.26
N TYR A 87 -1.20 6.49 0.56
CA TYR A 87 -1.56 7.84 0.18
C TYR A 87 -1.37 8.06 -1.33
N LEU A 88 -2.31 8.77 -1.92
CA LEU A 88 -2.22 9.27 -3.28
C LEU A 88 -2.64 10.74 -3.29
N LYS A 89 -1.87 11.59 -3.97
CA LYS A 89 -2.20 13.01 -4.13
C LYS A 89 -3.62 13.14 -4.71
N PRO A 90 -4.46 14.06 -4.21
CA PRO A 90 -5.90 14.11 -4.54
C PRO A 90 -6.22 14.06 -6.03
N ARG A 91 -5.42 14.77 -6.86
CA ARG A 91 -5.62 14.85 -8.32
C ARG A 91 -5.43 13.52 -9.06
N PHE A 92 -4.80 12.52 -8.44
CA PHE A 92 -4.55 11.20 -9.01
C PHE A 92 -5.49 10.12 -8.47
N ARG A 93 -6.39 10.48 -7.54
CA ARG A 93 -7.35 9.53 -6.99
C ARG A 93 -8.33 9.04 -8.07
N GLY A 94 -8.78 7.81 -7.94
CA GLY A 94 -9.67 7.18 -8.93
C GLY A 94 -8.98 6.68 -10.21
N SER A 95 -7.66 6.87 -10.35
CA SER A 95 -6.87 6.46 -11.54
C SER A 95 -6.44 4.98 -11.55
N GLY A 96 -6.69 4.24 -10.46
CA GLY A 96 -6.23 2.84 -10.31
C GLY A 96 -4.78 2.70 -9.80
N ILE A 97 -4.05 3.80 -9.60
CA ILE A 97 -2.64 3.78 -9.13
C ILE A 97 -2.50 3.08 -7.77
N VAL A 98 -3.51 3.21 -6.90
CA VAL A 98 -3.54 2.49 -5.62
C VAL A 98 -3.45 0.97 -5.83
N ALA A 99 -4.12 0.42 -6.83
CA ALA A 99 -4.03 -1.00 -7.13
C ALA A 99 -2.61 -1.41 -7.58
N ALA A 100 -1.91 -0.56 -8.32
CA ALA A 100 -0.51 -0.79 -8.70
C ALA A 100 0.43 -0.74 -7.48
N LEU A 101 0.24 0.23 -6.56
CA LEU A 101 0.98 0.28 -5.29
C LEU A 101 0.77 -0.99 -4.46
N VAL A 102 -0.48 -1.44 -4.32
CA VAL A 102 -0.80 -2.66 -3.56
C VAL A 102 -0.24 -3.91 -4.26
N ALA A 103 -0.30 -3.99 -5.59
CA ALA A 103 0.30 -5.10 -6.34
C ALA A 103 1.81 -5.19 -6.10
N ARG A 104 2.53 -4.06 -6.18
CA ARG A 104 3.96 -3.99 -5.87
C ARG A 104 4.26 -4.36 -4.42
N LEU A 105 3.46 -3.86 -3.48
CA LEU A 105 3.56 -4.23 -2.06
C LEU A 105 3.41 -5.75 -1.88
N CYS A 106 2.37 -6.36 -2.47
CA CYS A 106 2.14 -7.80 -2.38
C CYS A 106 3.30 -8.60 -3.00
N SER A 107 3.87 -8.14 -4.12
CA SER A 107 5.03 -8.76 -4.74
C SER A 107 6.22 -8.77 -3.79
N GLU A 108 6.63 -7.61 -3.27
CA GLU A 108 7.76 -7.52 -2.32
C GLU A 108 7.51 -8.29 -1.02
N ALA A 109 6.29 -8.23 -0.49
CA ALA A 109 5.91 -8.96 0.71
C ALA A 109 5.95 -10.47 0.48
N SER A 110 5.48 -10.95 -0.66
CA SER A 110 5.54 -12.36 -1.05
C SER A 110 6.99 -12.87 -1.15
N GLU A 111 7.88 -12.07 -1.75
CA GLU A 111 9.32 -12.37 -1.80
C GLU A 111 9.95 -12.45 -0.40
N ALA A 112 9.44 -11.63 0.55
CA ALA A 112 9.85 -11.67 1.95
C ALA A 112 9.17 -12.81 2.77
N GLY A 113 8.38 -13.69 2.13
CA GLY A 113 7.74 -14.83 2.76
C GLY A 113 6.34 -14.56 3.33
N ALA A 114 5.77 -13.39 3.11
CA ALA A 114 4.41 -13.10 3.53
C ALA A 114 3.39 -13.92 2.72
N ARG A 115 2.32 -14.35 3.40
CA ARG A 115 1.23 -15.17 2.84
C ARG A 115 -0.11 -14.45 2.83
N PHE A 116 -0.19 -13.29 3.46
CA PHE A 116 -1.36 -12.43 3.48
C PHE A 116 -0.94 -10.96 3.60
N LEU A 117 -1.86 -10.08 3.24
CA LEU A 117 -1.78 -8.65 3.48
C LEU A 117 -2.94 -8.23 4.39
N GLN A 118 -2.65 -7.49 5.43
CA GLN A 118 -3.63 -6.82 6.27
C GLN A 118 -3.40 -5.31 6.26
N GLY A 119 -4.47 -4.55 6.46
CA GLY A 119 -4.38 -3.09 6.54
C GLY A 119 -5.62 -2.48 7.15
N GLY A 120 -5.47 -1.35 7.82
CA GLY A 120 -6.59 -0.60 8.37
C GLY A 120 -7.43 0.06 7.27
N GLY A 121 -8.75 -0.08 7.34
CA GLY A 121 -9.69 0.68 6.53
C GLY A 121 -9.82 2.10 7.09
N GLY A 122 -9.06 3.06 6.55
CA GLY A 122 -9.35 4.49 6.70
C GLY A 122 -10.31 4.95 5.60
N GLU A 123 -10.82 6.17 5.69
CA GLU A 123 -11.80 6.73 4.74
C GLU A 123 -11.35 6.77 3.25
N GLY A 124 -10.10 6.42 2.93
CA GLY A 124 -9.54 6.58 1.59
C GLY A 124 -9.47 5.35 0.68
N PRO A 125 -8.88 4.21 1.09
CA PRO A 125 -8.71 3.04 0.21
C PRO A 125 -9.83 2.02 0.31
N SER A 126 -10.92 2.27 1.01
CA SER A 126 -12.03 1.35 1.26
C SER A 126 -12.53 0.66 0.00
N ARG A 127 -12.73 1.38 -1.10
CA ARG A 127 -13.25 0.80 -2.36
C ARG A 127 -12.34 -0.25 -2.99
N LEU A 128 -11.01 -0.18 -2.82
CA LEU A 128 -10.13 -1.23 -3.30
C LEU A 128 -10.21 -2.43 -2.37
N TYR A 129 -10.10 -2.21 -1.06
CA TYR A 129 -10.18 -3.28 -0.07
C TYR A 129 -11.52 -4.02 -0.12
N GLU A 130 -12.64 -3.33 -0.29
CA GLU A 130 -13.97 -3.91 -0.49
C GLU A 130 -14.03 -4.85 -1.71
N ARG A 131 -13.20 -4.60 -2.73
CA ARG A 131 -13.16 -5.42 -3.95
C ARG A 131 -12.22 -6.61 -3.87
N ILE A 132 -11.25 -6.61 -2.95
CA ILE A 132 -10.17 -7.60 -2.91
C ILE A 132 -10.03 -8.30 -1.57
N ALA A 133 -10.49 -7.70 -0.47
CA ALA A 133 -10.34 -8.27 0.86
C ALA A 133 -11.35 -9.40 1.10
N ILE A 134 -10.85 -10.52 1.67
CA ILE A 134 -11.66 -11.73 1.94
C ILE A 134 -12.22 -11.73 3.35
N GLY A 135 -11.81 -10.83 4.20
CA GLY A 135 -12.27 -10.73 5.58
C GLY A 135 -12.27 -9.29 6.04
N GLN A 136 -13.34 -8.88 6.65
CA GLN A 136 -13.45 -7.61 7.33
C GLN A 136 -13.81 -7.88 8.79
N SER A 137 -12.92 -7.53 9.72
CA SER A 137 -13.36 -7.07 11.03
C SER A 137 -13.51 -5.56 10.95
N ASP A 138 -14.28 -4.95 11.83
CA ASP A 138 -14.66 -3.52 11.77
C ASP A 138 -13.51 -2.51 11.54
N ARG A 139 -12.26 -2.95 11.51
CA ARG A 139 -11.08 -2.09 11.37
C ARG A 139 -9.93 -2.64 10.52
N VAL A 140 -9.96 -3.91 10.11
CA VAL A 140 -8.84 -4.54 9.37
C VAL A 140 -9.37 -5.31 8.18
N CYS A 141 -8.82 -5.00 7.00
CA CYS A 141 -9.09 -5.75 5.77
C CYS A 141 -7.95 -6.74 5.52
N HIS A 142 -8.29 -7.98 5.21
CA HIS A 142 -7.33 -9.03 4.87
C HIS A 142 -7.42 -9.41 3.40
N LEU A 143 -6.27 -9.52 2.76
CA LEU A 143 -6.09 -10.11 1.44
C LEU A 143 -5.17 -11.33 1.61
N SER A 144 -5.69 -12.53 1.45
CA SER A 144 -4.96 -13.77 1.73
C SER A 144 -5.17 -14.84 0.67
N GLY A 145 -4.45 -15.94 0.78
CA GLY A 145 -4.58 -17.11 -0.10
C GLY A 145 -4.35 -16.78 -1.58
N LYS A 146 -5.22 -17.29 -2.44
CA LYS A 146 -5.13 -17.08 -3.91
C LYS A 146 -5.20 -15.62 -4.31
N ALA A 147 -6.00 -14.81 -3.61
CA ALA A 147 -6.13 -13.39 -3.89
C ALA A 147 -4.81 -12.64 -3.64
N PHE A 148 -4.12 -12.91 -2.53
CA PHE A 148 -2.81 -12.34 -2.25
C PHE A 148 -1.78 -12.74 -3.31
N GLN A 149 -1.73 -14.02 -3.66
CA GLN A 149 -0.79 -14.50 -4.68
C GLN A 149 -1.06 -13.88 -6.05
N LEU A 150 -2.34 -13.78 -6.46
CA LEU A 150 -2.70 -13.12 -7.71
C LEU A 150 -2.25 -11.66 -7.73
N PHE A 151 -2.49 -10.91 -6.65
CA PHE A 151 -2.03 -9.53 -6.56
C PHE A 151 -0.52 -9.40 -6.72
N ALA A 152 0.25 -10.30 -6.10
CA ALA A 152 1.70 -10.31 -6.24
C ALA A 152 2.15 -10.49 -7.71
N THR A 153 1.40 -11.26 -8.51
CA THR A 153 1.72 -11.46 -9.94
C THR A 153 1.31 -10.29 -10.85
N LEU A 154 0.56 -9.31 -10.34
CA LEU A 154 0.13 -8.15 -11.13
C LEU A 154 1.16 -7.01 -11.12
N ASP A 155 2.24 -7.15 -10.36
CA ASP A 155 3.31 -6.16 -10.34
C ASP A 155 3.91 -5.97 -11.74
N GLY A 156 4.21 -4.73 -12.07
CA GLY A 156 4.76 -4.35 -13.38
C GLY A 156 3.74 -4.28 -14.53
N LEU A 157 2.50 -4.72 -14.33
CA LEU A 157 1.47 -4.59 -15.36
C LEU A 157 0.96 -3.14 -15.46
N PRO A 158 0.49 -2.73 -16.64
CA PRO A 158 -0.20 -1.44 -16.78
C PRO A 158 -1.42 -1.37 -15.84
N VAL A 159 -1.62 -0.20 -15.20
CA VAL A 159 -2.71 0.02 -14.24
C VAL A 159 -4.07 -0.45 -14.75
N ARG A 160 -4.38 -0.16 -16.02
CA ARG A 160 -5.63 -0.61 -16.67
C ARG A 160 -5.77 -2.13 -16.65
N GLU A 161 -4.68 -2.84 -16.85
CA GLU A 161 -4.66 -4.30 -16.84
C GLU A 161 -4.83 -4.85 -15.42
N ILE A 162 -4.17 -4.25 -14.43
CA ILE A 162 -4.35 -4.61 -13.01
C ILE A 162 -5.83 -4.48 -12.64
N VAL A 163 -6.43 -3.30 -12.90
CA VAL A 163 -7.83 -3.05 -12.56
C VAL A 163 -8.79 -4.01 -13.26
N ARG A 164 -8.50 -4.38 -14.51
CA ARG A 164 -9.32 -5.33 -15.29
C ARG A 164 -9.26 -6.75 -14.74
N ARG A 165 -8.09 -7.14 -14.18
CA ARG A 165 -7.87 -8.48 -13.63
C ARG A 165 -8.34 -8.63 -12.18
N LEU A 166 -9.10 -7.68 -11.64
CA LEU A 166 -9.72 -7.75 -10.31
C LEU A 166 -11.23 -8.12 -10.40
N PRO A 167 -11.61 -9.29 -10.97
CA PRO A 167 -13.00 -9.71 -10.98
C PRO A 167 -13.34 -10.28 -9.59
N LEU A 168 -14.40 -9.76 -8.98
CA LEU A 168 -14.92 -10.22 -7.69
C LEU A 168 -15.16 -11.73 -7.64
N LYS A 169 -15.54 -12.32 -8.77
CA LYS A 169 -15.86 -13.75 -8.90
C LYS A 169 -14.67 -14.67 -8.64
N GLU A 170 -13.45 -14.29 -9.00
CA GLU A 170 -12.26 -15.12 -8.82
C GLU A 170 -11.81 -15.20 -7.36
N PHE A 171 -12.23 -14.25 -6.53
CA PHE A 171 -11.90 -14.22 -5.11
C PHE A 171 -12.97 -14.83 -4.20
N GLY A 172 -14.07 -15.34 -4.77
CA GLY A 172 -15.18 -15.86 -4.00
C GLY A 172 -15.98 -14.78 -3.26
N LEU A 173 -15.74 -13.51 -3.58
CA LEU A 173 -16.54 -12.41 -3.07
C LEU A 173 -17.83 -12.33 -3.91
N GLN A 174 -18.96 -12.60 -3.27
CA GLN A 174 -20.26 -12.30 -3.85
C GLN A 174 -20.38 -10.77 -3.93
N PRO A 175 -20.91 -10.22 -5.05
CA PRO A 175 -21.32 -8.82 -5.05
C PRO A 175 -22.32 -8.64 -3.90
N ALA A 176 -22.16 -7.59 -3.12
CA ALA A 176 -23.25 -7.18 -2.23
C ALA A 176 -24.45 -6.83 -3.10
N ASP A 177 -25.55 -7.52 -2.88
CA ASP A 177 -26.84 -7.22 -3.47
C ASP A 177 -27.33 -5.82 -3.08
#